data_117266475523c554d71baa3b149ef364
#
_entry.id   117266475523c554d71baa3b149ef364
#
_cell.length_a   1.000
_cell.length_b   1.000
_cell.length_c   1.000
_cell.angle_alpha   90.00
_cell.angle_beta   90.00
_cell.angle_gamma   90.00
#
_symmetry.space_group_name_H-M   'P 1'
#
loop_
_entity.id
_entity.type
_entity.pdbx_description
1 polymer ?
#
loop_
_entity_poly.entity_id
_entity_poly.type
_entity_poly.pdbx_seq_one_letter_code
_entity_poly.pdbx_strand_id
1 'polypeptide(L)'
;AVIPYYGYARQDRKTDGRTPISAKLVANLITKAGAGRVLTVDLHAAQIQGFFDVPTDNLFAQPVIEDDILRKYGLKDLMVISPDVGGVVRARALAKRLNVDLAIVDKRREKAGESEVMNII
;
A
#
# COMPACT_ATOMS: atom_id res chain seq x y z
N ALA A 1 -8.71 -12.94 -12.39
CA ALA A 1 -7.63 -12.01 -12.76
C ALA A 1 -6.60 -11.95 -11.64
N VAL A 2 -5.33 -12.08 -11.96
CA VAL A 2 -4.21 -11.91 -11.01
C VAL A 2 -3.51 -10.61 -11.33
N ILE A 3 -3.55 -9.67 -10.38
CA ILE A 3 -3.10 -8.28 -10.57
C ILE A 3 -2.14 -7.91 -9.42
N PRO A 4 -0.86 -8.25 -9.51
CA PRO A 4 0.11 -7.99 -8.42
C PRO A 4 0.24 -6.51 -8.08
N TYR A 5 0.06 -5.63 -9.05
CA TYR A 5 -0.02 -4.19 -8.85
C TYR A 5 -1.30 -3.63 -9.45
N TYR A 6 -2.25 -3.27 -8.58
CA TYR A 6 -3.51 -2.68 -9.04
C TYR A 6 -3.29 -1.21 -9.39
N GLY A 7 -3.11 -0.93 -10.68
CA GLY A 7 -3.01 0.43 -11.20
C GLY A 7 -4.27 1.23 -10.89
N TYR A 8 -4.17 2.54 -10.74
CA TYR A 8 -5.23 3.46 -10.34
C TYR A 8 -5.71 3.30 -8.87
N ALA A 9 -5.19 2.35 -8.10
CA ALA A 9 -5.60 2.13 -6.70
C ALA A 9 -5.45 3.40 -5.83
N ARG A 10 -4.49 4.27 -6.14
CA ARG A 10 -4.27 5.53 -5.41
C ARG A 10 -5.40 6.54 -5.59
N GLN A 11 -6.24 6.40 -6.63
CA GLN A 11 -7.41 7.23 -6.88
C GLN A 11 -8.66 6.49 -6.36
N ASP A 12 -8.73 6.28 -5.05
CA ASP A 12 -9.77 5.53 -4.36
C ASP A 12 -10.89 6.42 -3.77
N ARG A 13 -10.73 7.74 -3.86
CA ARG A 13 -11.67 8.76 -3.35
C ARG A 13 -11.58 10.03 -4.18
N LYS A 14 -12.59 10.88 -4.06
CA LYS A 14 -12.53 12.23 -4.60
C LYS A 14 -11.63 13.10 -3.72
N THR A 15 -10.63 13.73 -4.31
CA THR A 15 -9.75 14.70 -3.65
C THR A 15 -10.16 16.14 -3.94
N ASP A 16 -10.81 16.34 -5.11
CA ASP A 16 -11.27 17.65 -5.57
C ASP A 16 -12.63 17.53 -6.27
N GLY A 17 -13.25 18.69 -6.58
CA GLY A 17 -14.46 18.73 -7.38
C GLY A 17 -14.23 18.14 -8.77
N ARG A 18 -15.21 17.37 -9.27
CA ARG A 18 -15.22 16.74 -10.62
C ARG A 18 -14.10 15.72 -10.87
N THR A 19 -13.43 15.21 -9.84
CA THR A 19 -12.47 14.11 -9.98
C THR A 19 -13.18 12.75 -9.95
N PRO A 20 -12.76 11.78 -10.78
CA PRO A 20 -13.30 10.43 -10.75
C PRO A 20 -12.69 9.61 -9.61
N ILE A 21 -13.34 8.50 -9.28
CA ILE A 21 -12.76 7.42 -8.49
C ILE A 21 -12.29 6.35 -9.47
N SER A 22 -11.09 6.54 -10.02
CA SER A 22 -10.57 5.70 -11.09
C SER A 22 -10.37 4.24 -10.66
N ALA A 23 -10.10 3.99 -9.38
CA ALA A 23 -10.01 2.63 -8.83
C ALA A 23 -11.34 1.87 -9.01
N LYS A 24 -12.50 2.52 -8.78
CA LYS A 24 -13.82 1.89 -9.01
C LYS A 24 -14.10 1.67 -10.50
N LEU A 25 -13.75 2.64 -11.34
CA LEU A 25 -13.94 2.53 -12.79
C LEU A 25 -13.17 1.30 -13.34
N VAL A 26 -11.89 1.16 -12.96
CA VAL A 26 -11.06 0.05 -13.42
C VAL A 26 -11.57 -1.29 -12.86
N ALA A 27 -12.02 -1.34 -11.60
CA ALA A 27 -12.67 -2.53 -11.04
C ALA A 27 -13.89 -2.97 -11.85
N ASN A 28 -14.73 -2.01 -12.24
CA ASN A 28 -15.89 -2.29 -13.10
C ASN A 28 -15.48 -2.81 -14.49
N LEU A 29 -14.46 -2.23 -15.11
CA LEU A 29 -13.95 -2.68 -16.41
C LEU A 29 -13.42 -4.12 -16.34
N ILE A 30 -12.66 -4.47 -15.31
CA ILE A 30 -12.14 -5.82 -15.10
C ILE A 30 -13.29 -6.83 -14.93
N THR A 31 -14.28 -6.49 -14.13
CA THR A 31 -15.48 -7.34 -13.95
C THR A 31 -16.26 -7.49 -15.25
N LYS A 32 -16.47 -6.41 -15.99
CA LYS A 32 -17.16 -6.43 -17.30
C LYS A 32 -16.39 -7.18 -18.37
N ALA A 33 -15.06 -7.22 -18.28
CA ALA A 33 -14.22 -8.02 -19.17
C ALA A 33 -14.31 -9.54 -18.89
N GLY A 34 -15.07 -9.94 -17.85
CA GLY A 34 -15.37 -11.34 -17.55
C GLY A 34 -14.57 -11.94 -16.40
N ALA A 35 -13.86 -11.12 -15.61
CA ALA A 35 -13.19 -11.64 -14.41
C ALA A 35 -14.23 -12.06 -13.35
N GLY A 36 -14.28 -13.35 -13.03
CA GLY A 36 -15.15 -13.90 -11.98
C GLY A 36 -14.52 -13.86 -10.58
N ARG A 37 -13.22 -13.58 -10.47
CA ARG A 37 -12.47 -13.40 -9.21
C ARG A 37 -11.24 -12.56 -9.46
N VAL A 38 -10.85 -11.77 -8.49
CA VAL A 38 -9.65 -10.91 -8.56
C VAL A 38 -8.71 -11.24 -7.41
N LEU A 39 -7.42 -11.33 -7.70
CA LEU A 39 -6.36 -11.45 -6.72
C LEU A 39 -5.42 -10.27 -6.89
N THR A 40 -5.16 -9.54 -5.82
CA THR A 40 -4.25 -8.39 -5.77
C THR A 40 -3.22 -8.58 -4.67
N VAL A 41 -2.18 -7.76 -4.69
CA VAL A 41 -1.17 -7.71 -3.62
C VAL A 41 -1.04 -6.27 -3.12
N ASP A 42 -1.07 -6.08 -1.81
CA ASP A 42 -0.85 -4.80 -1.13
C ASP A 42 -1.63 -3.62 -1.74
N LEU A 43 -2.95 -3.74 -1.80
CA LEU A 43 -3.81 -2.63 -2.22
C LEU A 43 -3.47 -1.34 -1.46
N HIS A 44 -3.51 -0.23 -2.15
CA HIS A 44 -3.26 1.10 -1.57
C HIS A 44 -4.11 1.37 -0.32
N ALA A 45 -5.36 0.92 -0.33
CA ALA A 45 -6.27 0.97 0.81
C ALA A 45 -7.15 -0.29 0.82
N ALA A 46 -7.39 -0.85 2.00
CA ALA A 46 -8.12 -2.11 2.13
C ALA A 46 -9.56 -2.06 1.60
N GLN A 47 -10.23 -0.91 1.73
CA GLN A 47 -11.60 -0.70 1.25
C GLN A 47 -11.77 -0.82 -0.27
N ILE A 48 -10.68 -0.76 -1.05
CA ILE A 48 -10.72 -0.95 -2.52
C ILE A 48 -11.25 -2.35 -2.88
N GLN A 49 -11.09 -3.34 -2.01
CA GLN A 49 -11.71 -4.66 -2.18
C GLN A 49 -13.23 -4.56 -2.39
N GLY A 50 -13.89 -3.61 -1.72
CA GLY A 50 -15.32 -3.35 -1.88
C GLY A 50 -15.71 -2.67 -3.19
N PHE A 51 -14.75 -2.29 -4.05
CA PHE A 51 -15.04 -1.73 -5.38
C PHE A 51 -15.34 -2.81 -6.42
N PHE A 52 -14.94 -4.05 -6.15
CA PHE A 52 -15.23 -5.18 -7.00
C PHE A 52 -16.55 -5.84 -6.59
N ASP A 53 -17.39 -6.15 -7.57
CA ASP A 53 -18.65 -6.88 -7.38
C ASP A 53 -18.45 -8.41 -7.54
N VAL A 54 -17.19 -8.86 -7.50
CA VAL A 54 -16.75 -10.26 -7.55
C VAL A 54 -15.82 -10.55 -6.37
N PRO A 55 -15.67 -11.82 -5.96
CA PRO A 55 -14.73 -12.19 -4.91
C PRO A 55 -13.34 -11.64 -5.16
N THR A 56 -12.78 -10.98 -4.15
CA THR A 56 -11.49 -10.29 -4.27
C THR A 56 -10.59 -10.66 -3.11
N ASP A 57 -9.40 -11.18 -3.44
CA ASP A 57 -8.37 -11.53 -2.47
C ASP A 57 -7.26 -10.46 -2.52
N ASN A 58 -6.99 -9.83 -1.39
CA ASN A 58 -5.86 -8.93 -1.24
C ASN A 58 -4.78 -9.63 -0.41
N LEU A 59 -3.74 -10.10 -1.06
CA LEU A 59 -2.58 -10.70 -0.41
C LEU A 59 -1.63 -9.62 0.10
N PHE A 60 -0.81 -9.97 1.08
CA PHE A 60 0.23 -9.11 1.62
C PHE A 60 1.60 -9.69 1.27
N ALA A 61 2.50 -8.88 0.72
CA ALA A 61 3.88 -9.25 0.45
C ALA A 61 4.74 -9.30 1.73
N GLN A 62 4.23 -8.74 2.83
CA GLN A 62 4.95 -8.62 4.10
C GLN A 62 5.62 -9.93 4.56
N PRO A 63 4.98 -11.11 4.56
CA PRO A 63 5.63 -12.35 5.01
C PRO A 63 6.85 -12.74 4.15
N VAL A 64 6.77 -12.49 2.84
CA VAL A 64 7.89 -12.76 1.90
C VAL A 64 9.04 -11.80 2.15
N ILE A 65 8.72 -10.51 2.38
CA ILE A 65 9.71 -9.47 2.68
C ILE A 65 10.40 -9.77 4.02
N GLU A 66 9.67 -10.16 5.05
CA GLU A 66 10.21 -10.53 6.37
C GLU A 66 11.24 -11.66 6.25
N ASP A 67 10.87 -12.73 5.56
CA ASP A 67 11.74 -13.89 5.36
C ASP A 67 13.01 -13.53 4.59
N ASP A 68 12.91 -12.67 3.57
CA ASP A 68 14.05 -12.18 2.81
C ASP A 68 14.99 -11.28 3.65
N ILE A 69 14.42 -10.39 4.47
CA ILE A 69 15.17 -9.55 5.39
C ILE A 69 15.94 -10.40 6.40
N LEU A 70 15.27 -11.36 7.04
CA LEU A 70 15.90 -12.23 8.03
C LEU A 70 17.04 -13.04 7.44
N ARG A 71 16.87 -13.55 6.22
CA ARG A 71 17.92 -14.33 5.53
C ARG A 71 19.12 -13.48 5.15
N LYS A 72 18.92 -12.24 4.71
CA LYS A 72 19.98 -11.39 4.18
C LYS A 72 20.73 -10.58 5.25
N TYR A 73 20.01 -10.06 6.24
CA TYR A 73 20.56 -9.06 7.17
C TYR A 73 20.55 -9.53 8.62
N GLY A 74 19.72 -10.49 8.98
CA GLY A 74 19.46 -10.82 10.38
C GLY A 74 18.72 -9.70 11.09
N LEU A 75 18.75 -9.71 12.43
CA LEU A 75 18.04 -8.71 13.27
C LEU A 75 19.00 -7.71 13.96
N LYS A 76 20.31 -7.95 13.88
CA LYS A 76 21.27 -7.11 14.57
C LYS A 76 21.34 -5.74 13.90
N ASP A 77 21.20 -4.69 14.72
CA ASP A 77 21.26 -3.28 14.29
C ASP A 77 20.26 -2.93 13.16
N LEU A 78 19.11 -3.64 13.13
CA LEU A 78 18.06 -3.43 12.16
C LEU A 78 17.00 -2.47 12.71
N MET A 79 16.57 -1.53 11.88
CA MET A 79 15.46 -0.61 12.15
C MET A 79 14.56 -0.54 10.92
N VAL A 80 13.25 -0.45 11.13
CA VAL A 80 12.29 -0.19 10.07
C VAL A 80 12.01 1.32 9.98
N ILE A 81 12.05 1.88 8.77
CA ILE A 81 11.77 3.30 8.57
C ILE A 81 10.56 3.45 7.65
N SER A 82 9.54 4.18 8.12
CA SER A 82 8.45 4.61 7.26
C SER A 82 8.86 5.86 6.49
N PRO A 83 8.79 5.87 5.15
CA PRO A 83 9.22 7.01 4.34
C PRO A 83 8.25 8.19 4.38
N ASP A 84 7.07 8.00 4.93
CA ASP A 84 6.04 9.04 5.12
C ASP A 84 4.98 8.57 6.13
N VAL A 85 4.09 9.48 6.54
CA VAL A 85 3.01 9.19 7.48
C VAL A 85 2.03 8.14 6.95
N GLY A 86 1.80 8.09 5.63
CA GLY A 86 0.90 7.13 5.00
C GLY A 86 1.38 5.66 5.08
N GLY A 87 2.70 5.45 5.16
CA GLY A 87 3.32 4.13 5.30
C GLY A 87 3.39 3.58 6.73
N VAL A 88 3.10 4.39 7.75
CA VAL A 88 3.35 4.06 9.17
C VAL A 88 2.67 2.78 9.62
N VAL A 89 1.44 2.53 9.21
CA VAL A 89 0.70 1.31 9.62
C VAL A 89 1.43 0.05 9.14
N ARG A 90 1.88 0.03 7.90
CA ARG A 90 2.63 -1.11 7.32
C ARG A 90 4.01 -1.25 7.93
N ALA A 91 4.74 -0.14 8.07
CA ALA A 91 6.06 -0.12 8.70
C ALA A 91 5.99 -0.60 10.15
N ARG A 92 4.99 -0.17 10.92
CA ARG A 92 4.76 -0.61 12.30
C ARG A 92 4.45 -2.10 12.40
N ALA A 93 3.62 -2.63 11.48
CA ALA A 93 3.32 -4.05 11.43
C ALA A 93 4.61 -4.87 11.20
N LEU A 94 5.45 -4.44 10.26
CA LEU A 94 6.74 -5.08 9.97
C LEU A 94 7.70 -5.00 11.17
N ALA A 95 7.90 -3.81 11.74
CA ALA A 95 8.77 -3.60 12.90
C ALA A 95 8.34 -4.47 14.10
N LYS A 96 7.03 -4.54 14.37
CA LYS A 96 6.48 -5.39 15.44
C LYS A 96 6.77 -6.87 15.21
N ARG A 97 6.63 -7.37 13.99
CA ARG A 97 6.87 -8.79 13.67
C ARG A 97 8.35 -9.15 13.74
N LEU A 98 9.21 -8.25 13.28
CA LEU A 98 10.67 -8.41 13.39
C LEU A 98 11.21 -8.10 14.81
N ASN A 99 10.38 -7.50 15.67
CA ASN A 99 10.77 -7.03 17.01
C ASN A 99 11.97 -6.07 16.98
N VAL A 100 11.87 -5.07 16.10
CA VAL A 100 12.88 -4.02 15.89
C VAL A 100 12.26 -2.63 16.02
N ASP A 101 13.07 -1.60 16.14
CA ASP A 101 12.64 -0.22 16.26
C ASP A 101 12.01 0.31 14.96
N LEU A 102 11.18 1.35 15.11
CA LEU A 102 10.52 2.06 14.02
C LEU A 102 10.88 3.54 14.08
N ALA A 103 11.33 4.07 12.94
CA ALA A 103 11.42 5.50 12.71
C ALA A 103 10.43 5.95 11.62
N ILE A 104 10.04 7.21 11.66
CA ILE A 104 9.08 7.81 10.72
C ILE A 104 9.68 9.06 10.13
N VAL A 105 9.68 9.16 8.80
CA VAL A 105 10.06 10.40 8.11
C VAL A 105 8.81 11.26 7.96
N ASP A 106 8.79 12.40 8.63
CA ASP A 106 7.75 13.40 8.46
C ASP A 106 8.05 14.26 7.22
N LYS A 107 7.16 14.17 6.22
CA LYS A 107 7.27 14.91 4.96
C LYS A 107 6.09 15.86 4.81
N ARG A 108 6.40 17.12 4.56
CA ARG A 108 5.42 18.11 4.12
C ARG A 108 5.42 18.23 2.61
N ARG A 109 4.24 18.30 2.02
CA ARG A 109 4.04 18.58 0.59
C ARG A 109 3.29 19.89 0.46
N GLU A 110 3.96 20.94 0.00
CA GLU A 110 3.32 22.22 -0.28
C GLU A 110 2.74 22.26 -1.70
N LYS A 111 3.32 21.50 -2.63
CA LYS A 111 2.85 21.37 -4.02
C LYS A 111 2.89 19.93 -4.48
N ALA A 112 2.06 19.60 -5.47
CA ALA A 112 2.08 18.29 -6.11
C ALA A 112 3.45 18.03 -6.79
N GLY A 113 4.10 16.92 -6.43
CA GLY A 113 5.41 16.54 -6.97
C GLY A 113 6.62 17.01 -6.15
N GLU A 114 6.45 17.95 -5.22
CA GLU A 114 7.49 18.40 -4.30
C GLU A 114 7.29 17.80 -2.91
N SER A 115 8.36 17.40 -2.24
CA SER A 115 8.30 16.95 -0.85
C SER A 115 9.53 17.40 -0.10
N GLU A 116 9.33 17.97 1.09
CA GLU A 116 10.39 18.35 2.01
C GLU A 116 10.33 17.47 3.25
N VAL A 117 11.50 17.01 3.71
CA VAL A 117 11.62 16.25 4.96
C VAL A 117 11.69 17.23 6.10
N MET A 118 10.72 17.19 7.01
CA MET A 118 10.65 18.08 8.16
C MET A 118 11.38 17.50 9.36
N ASN A 119 11.12 16.26 9.69
CA ASN A 119 11.70 15.57 10.85
C ASN A 119 11.80 14.05 10.62
N ILE A 120 12.69 13.41 11.38
CA ILE A 120 12.74 11.96 11.57
C ILE A 120 12.39 11.71 13.04
N ILE A 121 11.33 10.96 13.26
CA ILE A 121 10.79 10.63 14.58
C ILE A 121 10.99 9.15 14.85
#